data_b9c77ecd2800f51ad5c49209fef9579c
#
_entry.id   b9c77ecd2800f51ad5c49209fef9579c
#
_cell.length_a   1.000
_cell.length_b   1.000
_cell.length_c   1.000
_cell.angle_alpha   90.00
_cell.angle_beta   90.00
_cell.angle_gamma   90.00
#
_symmetry.space_group_name_H-M   'P 1'
#
loop_
_entity.id
_entity.type
_entity.pdbx_description
1 polymer ?
#
loop_
_entity_poly.entity_id
_entity_poly.type
_entity_poly.pdbx_seq_one_letter_code
_entity_poly.pdbx_strand_id
1 'polypeptide(L)'
;MDEDTALVLGVQLLALCCIACSLVLYLLRKMSRKTVDAVPVLRSVLVTSCETSAGLQLCDRLAAAGFRVFAGHKPDMRTDATESSDRAQPSSPSSGACALLRSRVKQRESAAADVERAPGGIVFVPLDVTREDSLHEAVVTIKRHLPAGEDGLWAVVNTADVCLKGRIEMQESAQWETLFKTNVFGTFKAARTFYPLLVSQKGRFINFGTSNGHPHRHGMTAFDSARYAVVGASTSLREDLKNLGVHIIVINTNHILPEHMFEPVRSSGKANEQTLNEMFLKTPLPKYAIHTLLDALLESNPKPVYSFEKPSMFNCNSFSKKILKSERYVGYENI
;
A
#
# COMPACT_ATOMS: atom_id res chain seq x y z
N MET A 1 18.51 -60.60 17.77
CA MET A 1 17.67 -59.39 17.73
C MET A 1 16.28 -59.90 17.48
N ASP A 2 15.42 -59.79 18.49
CA ASP A 2 14.09 -60.39 18.43
C ASP A 2 13.28 -59.68 17.34
N GLU A 3 12.38 -60.43 16.66
CA GLU A 3 11.56 -59.89 15.54
C GLU A 3 10.80 -58.61 15.95
N ASP A 4 10.32 -58.55 17.19
CA ASP A 4 9.65 -57.37 17.76
C ASP A 4 10.53 -56.14 17.85
N THR A 5 11.83 -56.28 18.20
CA THR A 5 12.77 -55.15 18.25
C THR A 5 13.12 -54.62 16.87
N ALA A 6 13.21 -55.49 15.87
CA ALA A 6 13.44 -55.10 14.47
C ALA A 6 12.23 -54.36 13.89
N LEU A 7 11.03 -54.76 14.23
CA LEU A 7 9.80 -54.10 13.79
C LEU A 7 9.66 -52.70 14.41
N VAL A 8 9.92 -52.57 15.71
CA VAL A 8 9.92 -51.25 16.40
C VAL A 8 10.94 -50.27 15.80
N LEU A 9 12.16 -50.77 15.53
CA LEU A 9 13.20 -49.97 14.90
C LEU A 9 12.82 -49.51 13.48
N GLY A 10 12.17 -50.42 12.71
CA GLY A 10 11.68 -50.11 11.36
C GLY A 10 10.61 -49.02 11.37
N VAL A 11 9.64 -49.07 12.30
CA VAL A 11 8.60 -48.05 12.46
C VAL A 11 9.21 -46.70 12.88
N GLN A 12 10.18 -46.69 13.78
CA GLN A 12 10.88 -45.46 14.21
C GLN A 12 11.67 -44.82 13.06
N LEU A 13 12.36 -45.60 12.25
CA LEU A 13 13.08 -45.15 11.07
C LEU A 13 12.14 -44.52 10.04
N LEU A 14 10.99 -45.19 9.80
CA LEU A 14 9.97 -44.68 8.87
C LEU A 14 9.38 -43.35 9.35
N ALA A 15 9.09 -43.23 10.65
CA ALA A 15 8.61 -41.99 11.25
C ALA A 15 9.63 -40.85 11.11
N LEU A 16 10.90 -41.13 11.37
CA LEU A 16 11.98 -40.16 11.18
C LEU A 16 12.14 -39.69 9.71
N CYS A 17 12.04 -40.65 8.76
CA CYS A 17 12.05 -40.32 7.33
C CYS A 17 10.86 -39.42 6.93
N CYS A 18 9.65 -39.73 7.41
CA CYS A 18 8.47 -38.91 7.16
C CYS A 18 8.64 -37.45 7.71
N ILE A 19 9.17 -37.33 8.92
CA ILE A 19 9.45 -36.01 9.52
C ILE A 19 10.51 -35.27 8.70
N ALA A 20 11.59 -35.91 8.32
CA ALA A 20 12.64 -35.32 7.51
C ALA A 20 12.13 -34.88 6.13
N CYS A 21 11.36 -35.71 5.43
CA CYS A 21 10.72 -35.38 4.16
C CYS A 21 9.73 -34.21 4.28
N SER A 22 8.93 -34.19 5.34
CA SER A 22 8.00 -33.08 5.63
C SER A 22 8.74 -31.77 5.88
N LEU A 23 9.84 -31.83 6.61
CA LEU A 23 10.71 -30.68 6.89
C LEU A 23 11.38 -30.17 5.59
N VAL A 24 11.91 -31.06 4.77
CA VAL A 24 12.52 -30.73 3.47
C VAL A 24 11.48 -30.11 2.54
N LEU A 25 10.28 -30.68 2.42
CA LEU A 25 9.20 -30.14 1.63
C LEU A 25 8.73 -28.77 2.15
N TYR A 26 8.68 -28.60 3.47
CA TYR A 26 8.40 -27.31 4.08
C TYR A 26 9.48 -26.28 3.76
N LEU A 27 10.75 -26.63 3.87
CA LEU A 27 11.87 -25.78 3.54
C LEU A 27 11.92 -25.43 2.03
N LEU A 28 11.68 -26.40 1.16
CA LEU A 28 11.60 -26.19 -0.29
C LEU A 28 10.44 -25.25 -0.65
N ARG A 29 9.24 -25.45 -0.05
CA ARG A 29 8.13 -24.51 -0.23
C ARG A 29 8.42 -23.12 0.31
N LYS A 30 9.14 -23.03 1.44
CA LYS A 30 9.57 -21.75 2.01
C LYS A 30 10.63 -21.07 1.16
N MET A 31 11.54 -21.81 0.55
CA MET A 31 12.55 -21.28 -0.38
C MET A 31 11.94 -20.90 -1.72
N SER A 32 11.03 -21.72 -2.27
CA SER A 32 10.33 -21.44 -3.54
C SER A 32 9.46 -20.18 -3.47
N ARG A 33 8.98 -19.81 -2.27
CA ARG A 33 8.26 -18.53 -2.09
C ARG A 33 9.17 -17.31 -2.15
N LYS A 34 10.48 -17.47 -2.27
CA LYS A 34 11.49 -16.40 -2.18
C LYS A 34 12.20 -16.06 -3.50
N THR A 35 11.81 -16.68 -4.60
CA THR A 35 12.31 -16.23 -5.91
C THR A 35 11.58 -14.94 -6.28
N VAL A 36 12.15 -13.85 -5.86
CA VAL A 36 11.83 -12.55 -6.41
C VAL A 36 12.76 -12.36 -7.58
N ASP A 37 12.16 -12.17 -8.73
CA ASP A 37 12.88 -11.75 -9.91
C ASP A 37 13.72 -10.52 -9.61
N ALA A 38 14.92 -10.53 -10.09
CA ALA A 38 15.88 -9.46 -9.90
C ALA A 38 15.24 -8.12 -10.21
N VAL A 39 15.38 -7.18 -9.27
CA VAL A 39 15.13 -5.75 -9.38
C VAL A 39 13.97 -5.35 -10.31
N PRO A 40 12.90 -4.75 -9.79
CA PRO A 40 11.77 -4.37 -10.61
C PRO A 40 12.24 -3.43 -11.73
N VAL A 41 12.13 -3.88 -12.96
CA VAL A 41 11.94 -2.99 -14.09
C VAL A 41 10.82 -2.04 -13.68
N LEU A 42 11.00 -0.74 -13.82
CA LEU A 42 10.09 0.37 -13.47
C LEU A 42 8.62 -0.07 -13.47
N ARG A 43 8.13 -0.60 -12.35
CA ARG A 43 6.73 -1.04 -12.23
C ARG A 43 5.88 0.13 -11.78
N SER A 44 4.70 0.28 -12.38
CA SER A 44 3.77 1.35 -12.10
C SER A 44 2.80 1.01 -10.97
N VAL A 45 2.71 1.87 -9.95
CA VAL A 45 1.85 1.69 -8.77
C VAL A 45 0.97 2.92 -8.56
N LEU A 46 -0.33 2.71 -8.41
CA LEU A 46 -1.27 3.75 -7.99
C LEU A 46 -1.46 3.69 -6.47
N VAL A 47 -1.29 4.83 -5.81
CA VAL A 47 -1.69 5.07 -4.41
C VAL A 47 -2.89 5.99 -4.45
N THR A 48 -4.07 5.54 -4.02
CA THR A 48 -5.34 6.26 -4.27
C THR A 48 -5.47 7.58 -3.50
N SER A 49 -4.75 7.74 -2.40
CA SER A 49 -4.64 9.02 -1.69
C SER A 49 -3.24 9.22 -1.13
N CYS A 50 -2.50 10.16 -1.65
CA CYS A 50 -1.23 10.59 -1.08
C CYS A 50 -1.39 11.62 0.05
N GLU A 51 -2.61 12.05 0.34
CA GLU A 51 -2.92 13.05 1.37
C GLU A 51 -3.05 12.45 2.77
N THR A 52 -3.17 11.13 2.88
CA THR A 52 -3.10 10.42 4.15
C THR A 52 -1.65 10.16 4.55
N SER A 53 -1.36 10.08 5.84
CA SER A 53 -0.01 9.77 6.34
C SER A 53 0.54 8.47 5.74
N ALA A 54 -0.28 7.42 5.65
CA ALA A 54 0.11 6.16 5.04
C ALA A 54 0.41 6.30 3.54
N GLY A 55 -0.47 6.98 2.81
CA GLY A 55 -0.30 7.19 1.37
C GLY A 55 0.90 8.06 1.04
N LEU A 56 1.11 9.15 1.79
CA LEU A 56 2.27 10.03 1.65
C LEU A 56 3.59 9.26 1.77
N GLN A 57 3.74 8.50 2.86
CA GLN A 57 4.97 7.75 3.12
C GLN A 57 5.16 6.62 2.13
N LEU A 58 4.08 5.97 1.71
CA LEU A 58 4.16 4.92 0.70
C LEU A 58 4.61 5.48 -0.65
N CYS A 59 4.05 6.60 -1.10
CA CYS A 59 4.49 7.28 -2.33
C CYS A 59 5.99 7.62 -2.27
N ASP A 60 6.45 8.19 -1.16
CA ASP A 60 7.86 8.53 -0.96
C ASP A 60 8.76 7.29 -1.02
N ARG A 61 8.40 6.23 -0.31
CA ARG A 61 9.19 4.99 -0.24
C ARG A 61 9.21 4.21 -1.55
N LEU A 62 8.07 4.12 -2.23
CA LEU A 62 8.00 3.45 -3.54
C LEU A 62 8.81 4.20 -4.61
N ALA A 63 8.71 5.53 -4.64
CA ALA A 63 9.52 6.33 -5.55
C ALA A 63 11.02 6.19 -5.25
N ALA A 64 11.42 6.16 -3.96
CA ALA A 64 12.80 5.89 -3.57
C ALA A 64 13.27 4.48 -3.98
N ALA A 65 12.37 3.50 -3.98
CA ALA A 65 12.66 2.13 -4.43
C ALA A 65 12.67 1.97 -5.96
N GLY A 66 12.44 3.04 -6.73
CA GLY A 66 12.51 3.03 -8.20
C GLY A 66 11.19 2.74 -8.90
N PHE A 67 10.04 2.73 -8.20
CA PHE A 67 8.74 2.58 -8.83
C PHE A 67 8.27 3.87 -9.52
N ARG A 68 7.52 3.73 -10.61
CA ARG A 68 6.66 4.81 -11.12
C ARG A 68 5.42 4.88 -10.24
N VAL A 69 5.29 5.99 -9.48
CA VAL A 69 4.18 6.15 -8.54
C VAL A 69 3.16 7.14 -9.09
N PHE A 70 1.92 6.70 -9.21
CA PHE A 70 0.76 7.55 -9.45
C PHE A 70 0.18 7.93 -8.09
N ALA A 71 0.36 9.18 -7.69
CA ALA A 71 -0.07 9.68 -6.38
C ALA A 71 -1.43 10.38 -6.52
N GLY A 72 -2.49 9.68 -6.12
CA GLY A 72 -3.85 10.21 -6.10
C GLY A 72 -4.00 11.32 -5.04
N HIS A 73 -4.68 12.39 -5.37
CA HIS A 73 -5.04 13.47 -4.45
C HIS A 73 -6.43 14.00 -4.79
N LYS A 74 -7.17 14.48 -3.78
CA LYS A 74 -8.47 15.12 -4.05
C LYS A 74 -8.28 16.43 -4.81
N PRO A 75 -9.09 16.67 -5.87
CA PRO A 75 -9.13 17.98 -6.51
C PRO A 75 -9.59 19.04 -5.51
N ASP A 76 -8.93 20.21 -5.52
CA ASP A 76 -9.33 21.33 -4.67
C ASP A 76 -10.56 22.01 -5.30
N MET A 77 -11.74 21.86 -4.67
CA MET A 77 -13.01 22.42 -5.17
C MET A 77 -13.06 23.96 -5.15
N ARG A 78 -11.99 24.63 -4.72
CA ARG A 78 -11.97 26.09 -4.56
C ARG A 78 -11.53 26.87 -5.80
N THR A 79 -11.02 26.20 -6.81
CA THR A 79 -10.45 26.87 -8.01
C THR A 79 -11.43 27.00 -9.17
N ASP A 80 -12.62 26.37 -9.12
CA ASP A 80 -13.53 26.36 -10.28
C ASP A 80 -14.52 27.52 -10.35
N ALA A 81 -14.49 28.47 -9.41
CA ALA A 81 -15.55 29.49 -9.33
C ALA A 81 -15.18 30.91 -9.82
N THR A 82 -13.90 31.23 -10.14
CA THR A 82 -13.55 32.64 -10.40
C THR A 82 -12.44 32.93 -11.42
N GLU A 83 -12.06 32.01 -12.29
CA GLU A 83 -11.11 32.41 -13.35
C GLU A 83 -11.53 31.97 -14.76
N SER A 84 -12.38 32.83 -15.36
CA SER A 84 -12.46 32.96 -16.81
C SER A 84 -11.23 33.72 -17.29
N SER A 85 -10.14 33.08 -17.66
CA SER A 85 -9.20 33.62 -18.65
C SER A 85 -8.23 32.57 -19.20
N ASP A 86 -8.15 32.60 -20.52
CA ASP A 86 -7.28 31.86 -21.42
C ASP A 86 -5.82 31.70 -20.95
N ARG A 87 -5.51 30.59 -20.29
CA ARG A 87 -4.22 29.89 -20.25
C ARG A 87 -4.32 28.80 -19.17
N ALA A 88 -4.91 27.66 -19.53
CA ALA A 88 -4.94 26.48 -18.66
C ALA A 88 -3.52 25.91 -18.52
N GLN A 89 -2.76 26.44 -17.56
CA GLN A 89 -1.70 25.66 -16.95
C GLN A 89 -2.35 24.69 -15.99
N PRO A 90 -1.95 23.40 -15.95
CA PRO A 90 -2.50 22.43 -15.00
C PRO A 90 -2.27 22.95 -13.60
N SER A 91 -3.36 23.26 -12.89
CA SER A 91 -3.35 23.78 -11.53
C SER A 91 -2.46 22.88 -10.66
N SER A 92 -1.41 23.46 -10.10
CA SER A 92 -0.50 22.74 -9.20
C SER A 92 -1.32 22.25 -8.00
N PRO A 93 -1.26 20.95 -7.62
CA PRO A 93 -1.98 20.44 -6.46
C PRO A 93 -1.57 21.23 -5.22
N SER A 94 -2.55 21.88 -4.58
CA SER A 94 -2.37 22.79 -3.44
C SER A 94 -2.22 22.06 -2.10
N SER A 95 -2.34 20.73 -2.08
CA SER A 95 -2.20 19.92 -0.88
C SER A 95 -0.77 19.93 -0.34
N GLY A 96 -0.62 20.17 0.97
CA GLY A 96 0.69 20.11 1.64
C GLY A 96 1.44 18.81 1.41
N ALA A 97 0.72 17.69 1.30
CA ALA A 97 1.28 16.38 0.97
C ALA A 97 1.91 16.36 -0.43
N CYS A 98 1.25 16.95 -1.42
CA CYS A 98 1.78 17.04 -2.78
C CYS A 98 3.02 17.94 -2.86
N ALA A 99 3.02 19.05 -2.14
CA ALA A 99 4.18 19.96 -2.05
C ALA A 99 5.39 19.25 -1.44
N LEU A 100 5.16 18.50 -0.35
CA LEU A 100 6.21 17.72 0.32
C LEU A 100 6.78 16.62 -0.59
N LEU A 101 5.94 15.86 -1.28
CA LEU A 101 6.40 14.82 -2.21
C LEU A 101 7.24 15.44 -3.35
N ARG A 102 6.84 16.61 -3.88
CA ARG A 102 7.62 17.31 -4.90
C ARG A 102 9.00 17.74 -4.40
N SER A 103 9.08 18.29 -3.19
CA SER A 103 10.37 18.71 -2.61
C SER A 103 11.30 17.49 -2.43
N ARG A 104 10.76 16.37 -1.95
CA ARG A 104 11.54 15.14 -1.78
C ARG A 104 12.00 14.51 -3.09
N VAL A 105 11.18 14.53 -4.14
CA VAL A 105 11.60 14.08 -5.48
C VAL A 105 12.75 14.95 -5.98
N LYS A 106 12.64 16.28 -5.90
CA LYS A 106 13.71 17.19 -6.29
C LYS A 106 15.02 16.98 -5.52
N GLN A 107 14.93 16.77 -4.20
CA GLN A 107 16.12 16.46 -3.39
C GLN A 107 16.81 15.16 -3.84
N ARG A 108 16.02 14.14 -4.19
CA ARG A 108 16.59 12.88 -4.69
C ARG A 108 17.21 13.02 -6.08
N GLU A 109 16.55 13.74 -6.99
CA GLU A 109 17.09 14.01 -8.32
C GLU A 109 18.41 14.79 -8.24
N SER A 110 18.50 15.78 -7.33
CA SER A 110 19.73 16.53 -7.11
C SER A 110 20.85 15.66 -6.50
N ALA A 111 20.50 14.72 -5.61
CA ALA A 111 21.47 13.83 -4.98
C ALA A 111 21.87 12.63 -5.88
N ALA A 112 21.07 12.31 -6.89
CA ALA A 112 21.27 11.18 -7.79
C ALA A 112 22.07 11.55 -9.06
N ALA A 113 22.51 12.80 -9.22
CA ALA A 113 23.27 13.25 -10.39
C ALA A 113 24.54 12.41 -10.67
N ASP A 114 25.05 11.68 -9.67
CA ASP A 114 26.26 10.83 -9.75
C ASP A 114 25.98 9.32 -9.77
N VAL A 115 24.72 8.90 -9.90
CA VAL A 115 24.36 7.47 -9.75
C VAL A 115 23.63 6.95 -10.97
N GLU A 116 24.10 5.82 -11.51
CA GLU A 116 23.58 5.13 -12.71
C GLU A 116 22.08 4.72 -12.67
N ARG A 117 21.39 4.91 -11.55
CA ARG A 117 20.01 4.49 -11.37
C ARG A 117 19.10 5.70 -11.19
N ALA A 118 18.33 6.03 -12.23
CA ALA A 118 17.31 7.06 -12.12
C ALA A 118 16.30 6.70 -11.01
N PRO A 119 16.01 7.62 -10.06
CA PRO A 119 14.97 7.40 -9.06
C PRO A 119 13.62 7.25 -9.75
N GLY A 120 12.71 6.46 -9.15
CA GLY A 120 11.34 6.34 -9.62
C GLY A 120 10.63 7.71 -9.58
N GLY A 121 9.84 8.00 -10.62
CA GLY A 121 9.11 9.25 -10.72
C GLY A 121 7.76 9.21 -10.01
N ILE A 122 7.28 10.38 -9.57
CA ILE A 122 5.92 10.55 -9.06
C ILE A 122 5.09 11.36 -10.05
N VAL A 123 3.92 10.83 -10.42
CA VAL A 123 2.91 11.51 -11.22
C VAL A 123 1.72 11.79 -10.32
N PHE A 124 1.35 13.05 -10.16
CA PHE A 124 0.17 13.43 -9.38
C PHE A 124 -1.08 13.24 -10.23
N VAL A 125 -2.09 12.58 -9.65
CA VAL A 125 -3.34 12.24 -10.33
C VAL A 125 -4.51 12.81 -9.51
N PRO A 126 -5.29 13.75 -10.07
CA PRO A 126 -6.54 14.15 -9.44
C PRO A 126 -7.45 12.95 -9.29
N LEU A 127 -7.82 12.59 -8.05
CA LEU A 127 -8.57 11.36 -7.77
C LEU A 127 -9.43 11.49 -6.52
N ASP A 128 -10.74 11.46 -6.72
CA ASP A 128 -11.72 11.25 -5.65
C ASP A 128 -12.41 9.90 -5.87
N VAL A 129 -12.14 8.94 -4.99
CA VAL A 129 -12.70 7.58 -5.05
C VAL A 129 -14.23 7.56 -4.90
N THR A 130 -14.84 8.63 -4.40
CA THR A 130 -16.29 8.75 -4.25
C THR A 130 -17.00 9.13 -5.54
N ARG A 131 -16.27 9.63 -6.55
CA ARG A 131 -16.77 10.16 -7.83
C ARG A 131 -16.31 9.28 -8.99
N GLU A 132 -17.27 8.81 -9.80
CA GLU A 132 -16.97 7.93 -10.94
C GLU A 132 -16.28 8.65 -12.10
N ASP A 133 -16.66 9.90 -12.35
CA ASP A 133 -16.00 10.76 -13.33
C ASP A 133 -14.51 10.97 -13.01
N SER A 134 -14.20 11.31 -11.76
CA SER A 134 -12.81 11.45 -11.29
C SER A 134 -11.99 10.16 -11.44
N LEU A 135 -12.60 9.00 -11.17
CA LEU A 135 -11.95 7.71 -11.37
C LEU A 135 -11.65 7.43 -12.85
N HIS A 136 -12.56 7.75 -13.76
CA HIS A 136 -12.35 7.58 -15.20
C HIS A 136 -11.28 8.53 -15.75
N GLU A 137 -11.27 9.79 -15.32
CA GLU A 137 -10.22 10.77 -15.67
C GLU A 137 -8.85 10.33 -15.16
N ALA A 138 -8.80 9.74 -13.96
CA ALA A 138 -7.58 9.17 -13.43
C ALA A 138 -7.04 8.02 -14.30
N VAL A 139 -7.91 7.13 -14.82
CA VAL A 139 -7.49 6.07 -15.77
C VAL A 139 -6.87 6.67 -17.02
N VAL A 140 -7.47 7.71 -17.61
CA VAL A 140 -6.93 8.40 -18.77
C VAL A 140 -5.55 8.99 -18.47
N THR A 141 -5.42 9.67 -17.34
CA THR A 141 -4.17 10.26 -16.90
C THR A 141 -3.08 9.20 -16.66
N ILE A 142 -3.40 8.10 -16.01
CA ILE A 142 -2.49 6.99 -15.77
C ILE A 142 -2.00 6.41 -17.10
N LYS A 143 -2.91 6.05 -18.02
CA LYS A 143 -2.56 5.48 -19.32
C LYS A 143 -1.62 6.39 -20.13
N ARG A 144 -1.80 7.71 -20.05
CA ARG A 144 -0.94 8.68 -20.74
C ARG A 144 0.49 8.73 -20.20
N HIS A 145 0.67 8.41 -18.91
CA HIS A 145 1.95 8.54 -18.22
C HIS A 145 2.59 7.19 -17.86
N LEU A 146 2.03 6.07 -18.34
CA LEU A 146 2.69 4.78 -18.21
C LEU A 146 4.04 4.80 -18.94
N PRO A 147 5.07 4.14 -18.41
CA PRO A 147 6.34 3.97 -19.09
C PRO A 147 6.16 3.23 -20.44
N ALA A 148 7.06 3.48 -21.37
CA ALA A 148 7.06 2.76 -22.64
C ALA A 148 7.19 1.26 -22.42
N GLY A 149 6.27 0.49 -22.99
CA GLY A 149 6.21 -0.98 -22.86
C GLY A 149 5.35 -1.48 -21.69
N GLU A 150 4.79 -0.58 -20.86
CA GLU A 150 3.78 -0.94 -19.86
C GLU A 150 2.38 -0.56 -20.36
N ASP A 151 1.43 -1.47 -20.24
CA ASP A 151 0.03 -1.31 -20.65
C ASP A 151 -0.94 -1.26 -19.45
N GLY A 152 -0.41 -1.30 -18.23
CA GLY A 152 -1.21 -1.30 -17.00
C GLY A 152 -0.44 -1.04 -15.73
N LEU A 153 -1.13 -1.28 -14.62
CA LEU A 153 -0.61 -1.08 -13.26
C LEU A 153 -0.15 -2.41 -12.65
N TRP A 154 1.03 -2.38 -12.06
CA TRP A 154 1.50 -3.48 -11.21
C TRP A 154 0.70 -3.58 -9.91
N ALA A 155 0.34 -2.45 -9.32
CA ALA A 155 -0.47 -2.44 -8.11
C ALA A 155 -1.34 -1.19 -7.99
N VAL A 156 -2.46 -1.38 -7.30
CA VAL A 156 -3.26 -0.30 -6.71
C VAL A 156 -3.25 -0.48 -5.21
N VAL A 157 -2.78 0.53 -4.48
CA VAL A 157 -2.83 0.56 -3.01
C VAL A 157 -3.91 1.55 -2.59
N ASN A 158 -4.97 1.05 -2.02
CA ASN A 158 -6.12 1.86 -1.62
C ASN A 158 -5.88 2.48 -0.24
N THR A 159 -5.42 3.72 -0.23
CA THR A 159 -5.13 4.53 0.97
C THR A 159 -6.18 5.62 1.20
N ALA A 160 -7.22 5.68 0.37
CA ALA A 160 -8.27 6.68 0.43
C ALA A 160 -9.31 6.30 1.49
N ASP A 161 -8.96 6.47 2.75
CA ASP A 161 -9.82 6.19 3.89
C ASP A 161 -10.03 7.43 4.76
N VAL A 162 -11.17 7.48 5.43
CA VAL A 162 -11.53 8.46 6.45
C VAL A 162 -11.65 7.74 7.79
N CYS A 163 -10.98 8.25 8.82
CA CYS A 163 -11.12 7.76 10.18
C CYS A 163 -12.13 8.63 10.94
N LEU A 164 -13.19 8.01 11.45
CA LEU A 164 -14.19 8.65 12.30
C LEU A 164 -14.10 8.04 13.70
N LYS A 165 -13.80 8.88 14.68
CA LYS A 165 -13.72 8.52 16.10
C LYS A 165 -14.72 9.29 16.90
N GLY A 166 -15.37 8.63 17.83
CA GLY A 166 -16.35 9.19 18.75
C GLY A 166 -17.35 8.15 19.19
N ARG A 167 -17.97 8.36 20.36
CA ARG A 167 -19.05 7.50 20.84
C ARG A 167 -20.23 7.58 19.87
N ILE A 168 -20.94 6.46 19.67
CA ILE A 168 -21.96 6.34 18.65
C ILE A 168 -23.08 7.38 18.81
N GLU A 169 -23.43 7.71 20.04
CA GLU A 169 -24.45 8.70 20.36
C GLU A 169 -24.01 10.16 20.09
N MET A 170 -22.71 10.38 19.84
CA MET A 170 -22.13 11.70 19.53
C MET A 170 -21.83 11.87 18.03
N GLN A 171 -22.06 10.84 17.24
CA GLN A 171 -21.78 10.88 15.81
C GLN A 171 -23.06 11.17 15.01
N GLU A 172 -22.96 12.07 14.05
CA GLU A 172 -24.06 12.37 13.14
C GLU A 172 -24.16 11.33 12.04
N SER A 173 -25.38 11.00 11.60
CA SER A 173 -25.63 10.06 10.50
C SER A 173 -24.89 10.45 9.20
N ALA A 174 -24.81 11.75 8.91
CA ALA A 174 -24.07 12.27 7.76
C ALA A 174 -22.56 11.93 7.78
N GLN A 175 -21.98 11.81 8.97
CA GLN A 175 -20.58 11.39 9.13
C GLN A 175 -20.42 9.90 8.78
N TRP A 176 -21.38 9.04 9.17
CA TRP A 176 -21.36 7.62 8.80
C TRP A 176 -21.52 7.43 7.29
N GLU A 177 -22.47 8.16 6.69
CA GLU A 177 -22.68 8.13 5.23
C GLU A 177 -21.39 8.52 4.49
N THR A 178 -20.74 9.60 4.92
CA THR A 178 -19.47 10.06 4.34
C THR A 178 -18.37 9.01 4.50
N LEU A 179 -18.26 8.39 5.68
CA LEU A 179 -17.30 7.33 5.96
C LEU A 179 -17.55 6.11 5.08
N PHE A 180 -18.77 5.59 5.02
CA PHE A 180 -19.10 4.44 4.18
C PHE A 180 -18.96 4.76 2.69
N LYS A 181 -19.36 5.96 2.25
CA LYS A 181 -19.19 6.42 0.88
C LYS A 181 -17.73 6.41 0.45
N THR A 182 -16.82 6.83 1.33
CA THR A 182 -15.39 6.84 1.03
C THR A 182 -14.76 5.46 1.18
N ASN A 183 -14.88 4.86 2.37
CA ASN A 183 -14.10 3.67 2.73
C ASN A 183 -14.64 2.39 2.07
N VAL A 184 -15.95 2.26 1.92
CA VAL A 184 -16.59 1.04 1.37
C VAL A 184 -16.93 1.22 -0.11
N PHE A 185 -17.82 2.16 -0.43
CA PHE A 185 -18.23 2.35 -1.81
C PHE A 185 -17.11 2.90 -2.70
N GLY A 186 -16.24 3.76 -2.14
CA GLY A 186 -15.02 4.22 -2.82
C GLY A 186 -14.09 3.07 -3.17
N THR A 187 -13.93 2.10 -2.27
CA THR A 187 -13.15 0.87 -2.52
C THR A 187 -13.75 0.05 -3.67
N PHE A 188 -15.09 -0.14 -3.71
CA PHE A 188 -15.74 -0.87 -4.79
C PHE A 188 -15.57 -0.18 -6.13
N LYS A 189 -15.79 1.13 -6.17
CA LYS A 189 -15.61 1.95 -7.38
C LYS A 189 -14.18 1.91 -7.87
N ALA A 190 -13.19 2.07 -6.97
CA ALA A 190 -11.78 2.00 -7.32
C ALA A 190 -11.40 0.60 -7.86
N ALA A 191 -11.84 -0.48 -7.19
CA ALA A 191 -11.60 -1.83 -7.66
C ALA A 191 -12.19 -2.05 -9.07
N ARG A 192 -13.47 -1.69 -9.28
CA ARG A 192 -14.15 -1.80 -10.57
C ARG A 192 -13.48 -1.00 -11.69
N THR A 193 -12.98 0.20 -11.36
CA THR A 193 -12.39 1.08 -12.38
C THR A 193 -10.98 0.68 -12.74
N PHE A 194 -10.16 0.25 -11.77
CA PHE A 194 -8.74 -0.02 -11.99
C PHE A 194 -8.41 -1.48 -12.27
N TYR A 195 -9.33 -2.46 -12.05
CA TYR A 195 -9.01 -3.86 -12.32
C TYR A 195 -8.57 -4.13 -13.75
N PRO A 196 -9.09 -3.46 -14.82
CA PRO A 196 -8.62 -3.73 -16.17
C PRO A 196 -7.13 -3.40 -16.37
N LEU A 197 -6.62 -2.35 -15.67
CA LEU A 197 -5.21 -2.01 -15.68
C LEU A 197 -4.36 -3.01 -14.89
N LEU A 198 -4.95 -3.70 -13.90
CA LEU A 198 -4.27 -4.75 -13.14
C LEU A 198 -4.22 -6.07 -13.90
N VAL A 199 -5.24 -6.38 -14.70
CA VAL A 199 -5.31 -7.62 -15.49
C VAL A 199 -4.14 -7.70 -16.48
N SER A 200 -3.81 -6.60 -17.17
CA SER A 200 -2.72 -6.58 -18.16
C SER A 200 -1.36 -6.91 -17.54
N GLN A 201 -1.14 -6.55 -16.27
CA GLN A 201 0.12 -6.79 -15.57
C GLN A 201 0.06 -7.99 -14.59
N LYS A 202 -1.08 -8.74 -14.52
CA LYS A 202 -1.34 -9.71 -13.46
C LYS A 202 -1.02 -9.12 -12.08
N GLY A 203 -1.51 -7.92 -11.88
CA GLY A 203 -1.15 -7.04 -10.77
C GLY A 203 -1.88 -7.39 -9.48
N ARG A 204 -1.91 -6.40 -8.57
CA ARG A 204 -2.53 -6.58 -7.25
C ARG A 204 -3.29 -5.35 -6.79
N PHE A 205 -4.42 -5.59 -6.12
CA PHE A 205 -5.20 -4.56 -5.45
C PHE A 205 -5.06 -4.76 -3.94
N ILE A 206 -4.55 -3.76 -3.24
CA ILE A 206 -4.23 -3.82 -1.81
C ILE A 206 -5.18 -2.92 -1.05
N ASN A 207 -5.96 -3.51 -0.14
CA ASN A 207 -6.85 -2.82 0.78
C ASN A 207 -6.32 -2.90 2.21
N PHE A 208 -6.63 -1.89 3.01
CA PHE A 208 -6.45 -1.95 4.45
C PHE A 208 -7.71 -2.47 5.12
N GLY A 209 -7.55 -3.46 5.98
CA GLY A 209 -8.62 -4.14 6.67
C GLY A 209 -8.36 -4.27 8.17
N THR A 210 -9.18 -5.10 8.79
CA THR A 210 -9.02 -5.55 10.16
C THR A 210 -9.06 -7.07 10.22
N SER A 211 -8.51 -7.67 11.25
CA SER A 211 -8.57 -9.12 11.45
C SER A 211 -9.61 -9.48 12.51
N ASN A 212 -10.18 -10.68 12.38
CA ASN A 212 -10.98 -11.27 13.43
C ASN A 212 -10.14 -11.40 14.71
N GLY A 213 -10.68 -10.96 15.84
CA GLY A 213 -9.96 -10.94 17.12
C GLY A 213 -9.11 -9.69 17.38
N HIS A 214 -9.12 -8.71 16.48
CA HIS A 214 -8.57 -7.41 16.80
C HIS A 214 -9.39 -6.77 17.92
N PRO A 215 -8.76 -6.24 18.99
CA PRO A 215 -9.49 -5.57 20.05
C PRO A 215 -10.29 -4.41 19.46
N HIS A 216 -11.62 -4.47 19.59
CA HIS A 216 -12.49 -3.37 19.21
C HIS A 216 -12.17 -2.16 20.06
N ARG A 217 -12.06 -1.01 19.44
CA ARG A 217 -11.74 0.22 20.14
C ARG A 217 -13.02 0.97 20.48
N HIS A 218 -13.06 1.50 21.67
CA HIS A 218 -14.15 2.38 22.09
C HIS A 218 -14.25 3.59 21.13
N GLY A 219 -15.44 3.87 20.66
CA GLY A 219 -15.69 5.00 19.76
C GLY A 219 -15.29 4.78 18.30
N MET A 220 -15.07 3.53 17.86
CA MET A 220 -14.69 3.20 16.47
C MET A 220 -15.76 2.39 15.73
N THR A 221 -17.00 2.33 16.24
CA THR A 221 -18.06 1.46 15.74
C THR A 221 -18.27 1.60 14.23
N ALA A 222 -18.47 2.81 13.71
CA ALA A 222 -18.70 3.03 12.29
C ALA A 222 -17.45 2.70 11.45
N PHE A 223 -16.27 3.09 11.93
CA PHE A 223 -15.01 2.82 11.24
C PHE A 223 -14.69 1.33 11.17
N ASP A 224 -14.81 0.61 12.29
CA ASP A 224 -14.56 -0.84 12.34
C ASP A 224 -15.56 -1.59 11.46
N SER A 225 -16.85 -1.21 11.46
CA SER A 225 -17.87 -1.77 10.58
C SER A 225 -17.49 -1.63 9.11
N ALA A 226 -17.04 -0.45 8.68
CA ALA A 226 -16.58 -0.21 7.32
C ALA A 226 -15.35 -1.07 6.97
N ARG A 227 -14.43 -1.25 7.91
CA ARG A 227 -13.25 -2.13 7.73
C ARG A 227 -13.62 -3.58 7.52
N TYR A 228 -14.59 -4.12 8.30
CA TYR A 228 -15.08 -5.48 8.07
C TYR A 228 -15.79 -5.62 6.73
N ALA A 229 -16.56 -4.59 6.30
CA ALA A 229 -17.17 -4.57 4.97
C ALA A 229 -16.11 -4.65 3.86
N VAL A 230 -14.99 -3.92 3.97
CA VAL A 230 -13.87 -3.97 3.02
C VAL A 230 -13.20 -5.34 3.00
N VAL A 231 -13.05 -6.00 4.16
CA VAL A 231 -12.49 -7.36 4.23
C VAL A 231 -13.40 -8.36 3.52
N GLY A 232 -14.71 -8.31 3.78
CA GLY A 232 -15.71 -9.15 3.12
C GLY A 232 -15.70 -8.96 1.60
N ALA A 233 -15.72 -7.70 1.16
CA ALA A 233 -15.63 -7.34 -0.26
C ALA A 233 -14.33 -7.83 -0.90
N SER A 234 -13.20 -7.66 -0.24
CA SER A 234 -11.91 -8.13 -0.74
C SER A 234 -11.86 -9.65 -0.90
N THR A 235 -12.55 -10.37 -0.01
CA THR A 235 -12.64 -11.84 -0.10
C THR A 235 -13.46 -12.26 -1.32
N SER A 236 -14.61 -11.63 -1.58
CA SER A 236 -15.44 -11.90 -2.77
C SER A 236 -14.73 -11.50 -4.06
N LEU A 237 -14.16 -10.29 -4.11
CA LEU A 237 -13.39 -9.82 -5.26
C LEU A 237 -12.20 -10.74 -5.61
N ARG A 238 -11.60 -11.39 -4.63
CA ARG A 238 -10.50 -12.33 -4.86
C ARG A 238 -10.96 -13.52 -5.67
N GLU A 239 -12.14 -14.07 -5.39
CA GLU A 239 -12.70 -15.18 -6.17
C GLU A 239 -13.12 -14.70 -7.58
N ASP A 240 -13.74 -13.53 -7.69
CA ASP A 240 -14.18 -12.96 -8.98
C ASP A 240 -13.00 -12.72 -9.93
N LEU A 241 -11.87 -12.22 -9.41
CA LEU A 241 -10.71 -11.82 -10.22
C LEU A 241 -9.60 -12.89 -10.29
N LYS A 242 -9.76 -14.02 -9.63
CA LYS A 242 -8.77 -15.10 -9.57
C LYS A 242 -8.35 -15.62 -10.94
N ASN A 243 -9.32 -15.87 -11.82
CA ASN A 243 -9.08 -16.38 -13.16
C ASN A 243 -8.43 -15.36 -14.10
N LEU A 244 -8.47 -14.07 -13.73
CA LEU A 244 -7.81 -12.99 -14.46
C LEU A 244 -6.37 -12.75 -13.99
N GLY A 245 -5.90 -13.51 -13.00
CA GLY A 245 -4.54 -13.41 -12.46
C GLY A 245 -4.31 -12.17 -11.57
N VAL A 246 -5.36 -11.48 -11.14
CA VAL A 246 -5.26 -10.32 -10.24
C VAL A 246 -5.30 -10.77 -8.79
N HIS A 247 -4.34 -10.30 -7.99
CA HIS A 247 -4.27 -10.61 -6.56
C HIS A 247 -4.97 -9.55 -5.73
N ILE A 248 -5.98 -9.95 -4.95
CA ILE A 248 -6.64 -9.07 -3.98
C ILE A 248 -6.06 -9.35 -2.59
N ILE A 249 -5.43 -8.35 -2.02
CA ILE A 249 -4.67 -8.44 -0.78
C ILE A 249 -5.30 -7.54 0.28
N VAL A 250 -5.45 -8.04 1.49
CA VAL A 250 -5.87 -7.27 2.65
C VAL A 250 -4.69 -7.13 3.62
N ILE A 251 -4.43 -5.90 4.06
CA ILE A 251 -3.44 -5.63 5.10
C ILE A 251 -4.16 -5.27 6.40
N ASN A 252 -3.98 -6.10 7.40
CA ASN A 252 -4.50 -5.85 8.75
C ASN A 252 -3.58 -4.87 9.48
N THR A 253 -4.16 -3.77 9.95
CA THR A 253 -3.40 -2.68 10.55
C THR A 253 -3.18 -2.82 12.06
N ASN A 254 -3.41 -3.98 12.61
CA ASN A 254 -3.59 -4.39 14.02
C ASN A 254 -2.91 -3.55 15.11
N HIS A 255 -1.67 -3.08 14.88
CA HIS A 255 -0.88 -2.38 15.90
C HIS A 255 -0.68 -0.89 15.63
N ILE A 256 -1.29 -0.39 14.56
CA ILE A 256 -1.20 1.02 14.19
C ILE A 256 -2.57 1.67 14.36
N LEU A 257 -2.60 2.81 15.02
CA LEU A 257 -3.83 3.58 15.20
C LEU A 257 -4.33 4.08 13.84
N PRO A 258 -5.58 3.80 13.45
CA PRO A 258 -6.13 4.28 12.19
C PRO A 258 -6.04 5.79 12.03
N GLU A 259 -6.17 6.53 13.12
CA GLU A 259 -6.01 7.98 13.15
C GLU A 259 -4.64 8.39 12.61
N HIS A 260 -3.58 7.68 12.98
CA HIS A 260 -2.23 7.98 12.51
C HIS A 260 -1.99 7.59 11.05
N MET A 261 -2.76 6.62 10.53
CA MET A 261 -2.61 6.17 9.14
C MET A 261 -3.38 7.04 8.15
N PHE A 262 -4.62 7.41 8.53
CA PHE A 262 -5.58 8.04 7.61
C PHE A 262 -5.87 9.50 7.95
N GLU A 263 -5.14 10.08 8.90
CA GLU A 263 -5.20 11.51 9.14
C GLU A 263 -4.67 12.27 7.91
N PRO A 264 -5.46 13.24 7.40
CA PRO A 264 -5.01 14.05 6.27
C PRO A 264 -3.80 14.90 6.65
N VAL A 265 -2.76 14.85 5.83
CA VAL A 265 -1.59 15.72 5.98
C VAL A 265 -1.97 17.13 5.50
N ARG A 266 -2.34 18.00 6.43
CA ARG A 266 -2.72 19.38 6.16
C ARG A 266 -1.54 20.31 6.43
N SER A 267 -1.23 21.17 5.48
CA SER A 267 -0.32 22.30 5.68
C SER A 267 -1.15 23.55 5.94
N SER A 268 -0.94 24.21 7.05
CA SER A 268 -1.54 25.51 7.33
C SER A 268 -0.72 26.61 6.65
N GLY A 269 -1.14 27.04 5.45
CA GLY A 269 -0.51 28.15 4.74
C GLY A 269 0.75 27.79 3.93
N LYS A 270 1.57 28.78 3.57
CA LYS A 270 2.86 28.61 2.89
C LYS A 270 3.86 27.95 3.85
N ALA A 271 3.79 26.64 4.01
CA ALA A 271 4.78 25.92 4.81
C ALA A 271 6.13 25.97 4.09
N ASN A 272 7.19 26.35 4.80
CA ASN A 272 8.54 26.21 4.29
C ASN A 272 8.96 24.73 4.29
N GLU A 273 10.06 24.41 3.62
CA GLU A 273 10.54 23.04 3.44
C GLU A 273 10.85 22.34 4.79
N GLN A 274 11.33 23.09 5.79
CA GLN A 274 11.59 22.58 7.13
C GLN A 274 10.29 22.14 7.84
N THR A 275 9.25 22.99 7.79
CA THR A 275 7.94 22.66 8.37
C THR A 275 7.32 21.42 7.73
N LEU A 276 7.44 21.29 6.39
CA LEU A 276 6.94 20.11 5.67
C LEU A 276 7.72 18.85 6.05
N ASN A 277 9.03 18.91 6.20
CA ASN A 277 9.85 17.79 6.63
C ASN A 277 9.54 17.38 8.08
N GLU A 278 9.35 18.33 8.99
CA GLU A 278 8.92 18.05 10.36
C GLU A 278 7.54 17.37 10.41
N MET A 279 6.60 17.80 9.58
CA MET A 279 5.29 17.14 9.46
C MET A 279 5.43 15.69 8.97
N PHE A 280 6.30 15.43 8.00
CA PHE A 280 6.58 14.08 7.52
C PHE A 280 7.19 13.19 8.60
N LEU A 281 8.06 13.73 9.44
CA LEU A 281 8.72 13.00 10.53
C LEU A 281 7.79 12.74 11.73
N LYS A 282 6.76 13.55 11.93
CA LYS A 282 5.83 13.40 13.07
C LYS A 282 4.89 12.21 12.98
N THR A 283 4.65 11.67 11.79
CA THR A 283 3.68 10.57 11.58
C THR A 283 4.25 9.38 10.79
N PRO A 284 5.46 8.88 11.11
CA PRO A 284 6.05 7.80 10.32
C PRO A 284 5.31 6.49 10.56
N LEU A 285 4.93 5.81 9.47
CA LEU A 285 4.62 4.40 9.57
C LEU A 285 5.86 3.65 10.08
N PRO A 286 5.71 2.75 11.05
CA PRO A 286 6.83 1.97 11.54
C PRO A 286 7.52 1.21 10.40
N LYS A 287 8.84 1.04 10.48
CA LYS A 287 9.63 0.31 9.45
C LYS A 287 9.02 -1.05 9.11
N TYR A 288 8.50 -1.79 10.10
CA TYR A 288 7.88 -3.10 9.85
C TYR A 288 6.61 -3.01 9.00
N ALA A 289 5.82 -1.93 9.12
CA ALA A 289 4.62 -1.73 8.30
C ALA A 289 4.99 -1.46 6.83
N ILE A 290 5.99 -0.62 6.59
CA ILE A 290 6.52 -0.39 5.24
C ILE A 290 7.08 -1.70 4.65
N HIS A 291 7.80 -2.49 5.44
CA HIS A 291 8.30 -3.80 4.99
C HIS A 291 7.16 -4.74 4.59
N THR A 292 6.11 -4.83 5.40
CA THR A 292 4.94 -5.65 5.09
C THR A 292 4.25 -5.20 3.79
N LEU A 293 4.14 -3.88 3.57
CA LEU A 293 3.61 -3.32 2.33
C LEU A 293 4.49 -3.67 1.12
N LEU A 294 5.80 -3.56 1.25
CA LEU A 294 6.74 -3.94 0.20
C LEU A 294 6.72 -5.44 -0.06
N ASP A 295 6.59 -6.29 0.96
CA ASP A 295 6.46 -7.73 0.79
C ASP A 295 5.15 -8.05 0.02
N ALA A 296 4.02 -7.42 0.37
CA ALA A 296 2.76 -7.58 -0.36
C ALA A 296 2.86 -7.10 -1.82
N LEU A 297 3.67 -6.07 -2.09
CA LEU A 297 3.89 -5.52 -3.43
C LEU A 297 4.86 -6.36 -4.28
N LEU A 298 5.85 -7.00 -3.67
CA LEU A 298 7.00 -7.58 -4.39
C LEU A 298 7.00 -9.10 -4.41
N GLU A 299 6.31 -9.79 -3.49
CA GLU A 299 6.25 -11.25 -3.52
C GLU A 299 5.62 -11.74 -4.83
N SER A 300 6.28 -12.69 -5.50
CA SER A 300 5.79 -13.28 -6.76
C SER A 300 4.47 -14.04 -6.57
N ASN A 301 4.27 -14.63 -5.39
CA ASN A 301 3.02 -15.28 -5.00
C ASN A 301 2.55 -14.67 -3.66
N PRO A 302 1.90 -13.50 -3.69
CA PRO A 302 1.52 -12.82 -2.48
C PRO A 302 0.44 -13.58 -1.70
N LYS A 303 0.49 -13.45 -0.38
CA LYS A 303 -0.55 -13.97 0.49
C LYS A 303 -1.84 -13.14 0.34
N PRO A 304 -3.00 -13.75 0.55
CA PRO A 304 -4.26 -13.00 0.52
C PRO A 304 -4.40 -11.99 1.67
N VAL A 305 -3.68 -12.20 2.77
CA VAL A 305 -3.72 -11.37 3.98
C VAL A 305 -2.32 -11.19 4.54
N TYR A 306 -1.98 -9.96 4.86
CA TYR A 306 -0.79 -9.58 5.62
C TYR A 306 -1.22 -8.84 6.89
N SER A 307 -0.36 -8.84 7.91
CA SER A 307 -0.61 -8.10 9.16
C SER A 307 0.61 -7.26 9.52
N PHE A 308 0.38 -6.05 10.00
CA PHE A 308 1.43 -5.24 10.59
C PHE A 308 1.81 -5.82 11.95
N GLU A 309 2.82 -6.67 11.97
CA GLU A 309 3.33 -7.31 13.18
C GLU A 309 4.69 -6.74 13.54
N LYS A 310 4.88 -6.45 14.82
CA LYS A 310 6.22 -6.12 15.32
C LYS A 310 7.14 -7.33 15.07
N PRO A 311 8.37 -7.12 14.57
CA PRO A 311 9.29 -8.23 14.35
C PRO A 311 9.56 -8.92 15.69
N SER A 312 9.18 -10.19 15.82
CA SER A 312 9.63 -11.04 16.91
C SER A 312 11.04 -11.51 16.62
N MET A 313 11.84 -11.82 17.65
CA MET A 313 13.22 -12.30 17.49
C MET A 313 13.32 -13.55 16.57
N PHE A 314 12.23 -14.30 16.41
CA PHE A 314 12.17 -15.52 15.59
C PHE A 314 11.76 -15.26 14.12
N ASN A 315 11.33 -14.06 13.75
CA ASN A 315 10.79 -13.76 12.41
C ASN A 315 11.70 -12.82 11.60
N CYS A 316 13.00 -13.09 11.62
CA CYS A 316 14.04 -12.23 11.05
C CYS A 316 14.25 -12.37 9.52
N ASN A 317 13.29 -12.92 8.78
CA ASN A 317 13.40 -13.23 7.34
C ASN A 317 12.43 -12.41 6.47
N SER A 318 12.50 -11.09 6.52
CA SER A 318 11.78 -10.25 5.57
C SER A 318 12.69 -9.89 4.40
N PHE A 319 12.16 -10.06 3.19
CA PHE A 319 12.83 -9.78 1.91
C PHE A 319 13.13 -8.28 1.74
N SER A 320 12.25 -7.43 2.24
CA SER A 320 12.41 -5.97 2.27
C SER A 320 13.73 -5.52 2.91
N LYS A 321 14.32 -6.32 3.82
CA LYS A 321 15.69 -6.07 4.34
C LYS A 321 16.77 -6.11 3.26
N LYS A 322 16.59 -6.87 2.16
CA LYS A 322 17.56 -6.94 1.06
C LYS A 322 17.50 -5.71 0.16
N ILE A 323 16.32 -5.20 -0.12
CA ILE A 323 16.12 -3.98 -0.93
C ILE A 323 16.64 -2.76 -0.16
N LEU A 324 16.31 -2.65 1.14
CA LEU A 324 16.77 -1.54 1.98
C LEU A 324 18.26 -1.62 2.35
N LYS A 325 18.89 -2.82 2.33
CA LYS A 325 20.35 -2.96 2.45
C LYS A 325 21.10 -2.59 1.19
N SER A 326 20.48 -2.63 0.02
CA SER A 326 21.05 -2.06 -1.22
C SER A 326 20.92 -0.53 -1.25
N GLU A 327 20.09 0.05 -0.39
CA GLU A 327 20.03 1.47 -0.09
C GLU A 327 21.25 1.88 0.80
N ARG A 328 22.46 1.79 0.27
CA ARG A 328 23.55 2.69 0.69
C ARG A 328 23.23 4.09 0.16
N TYR A 329 22.08 4.63 0.54
CA TYR A 329 21.69 5.99 0.22
C TYR A 329 21.45 6.78 1.49
N VAL A 330 22.47 7.60 1.75
CA VAL A 330 22.44 8.91 2.39
C VAL A 330 21.56 9.05 3.65
N GLY A 331 22.21 8.91 4.80
CA GLY A 331 21.95 9.85 5.92
C GLY A 331 20.77 9.57 6.84
N TYR A 332 20.28 8.32 7.00
CA TYR A 332 19.20 8.04 7.99
C TYR A 332 19.54 6.89 8.95
N GLU A 333 20.82 6.76 9.37
CA GLU A 333 21.17 5.82 10.44
C GLU A 333 20.96 6.35 11.86
N ASN A 334 20.58 7.62 12.01
CA ASN A 334 20.33 8.22 13.33
C ASN A 334 19.03 9.01 13.33
N ILE A 335 17.87 8.34 13.51
CA ILE A 335 16.69 8.81 14.25
C ILE A 335 15.88 7.58 14.63
#